data_5ca1fe471bae59059318146583835c53
#
_entry.id   5ca1fe471bae59059318146583835c53
#
_cell.length_a   1.000
_cell.length_b   1.000
_cell.length_c   1.000
_cell.angle_alpha   90.00
_cell.angle_beta   90.00
_cell.angle_gamma   90.00
#
_symmetry.space_group_name_H-M   'P 1'
#
loop_
_entity.id
_entity.type
_entity.pdbx_description
1 polymer ?
#
loop_
_entity_poly.entity_id
_entity_poly.type
_entity_poly.pdbx_seq_one_letter_code
_entity_poly.pdbx_strand_id
1 'polypeptide(L)'
;MQPTFVLVHGAFANSFSFAPLQAELGLLGHRSVAVDLPGHGFQATFTHAYQAPQDPAGLASTPGSIKGVTLADNVAHLIGILERAKRNGPVILVAHSRGGATVTAAANARPDLIDRLVYVSAWAPVDLDVNDYYAEPEMATVDPVAFAAALAGNPADLGLLRVNFRTADPDAIAAFKLAFFADGTDEQFLTFLNTFQPDENLDVGGSTDRAQAATWGRIPKTYIRLADDASLPLVLQNRLIREGNELTPDNPYEVRTLEGSHLKWLVDPEPAARVLGELAMLPAPSAQA
;
A
#
# COMPACT_ATOMS: atom_id res chain seq x y z
N MET A 1 -7.83 -26.32 -0.02
CA MET A 1 -8.79 -25.17 0.07
C MET A 1 -8.21 -24.02 -0.72
N GLN A 2 -9.05 -23.26 -1.40
CA GLN A 2 -8.60 -22.05 -2.10
C GLN A 2 -8.15 -20.98 -1.10
N PRO A 3 -7.04 -20.27 -1.36
CA PRO A 3 -6.59 -19.20 -0.51
C PRO A 3 -7.55 -18.01 -0.52
N THR A 4 -7.44 -17.17 0.52
CA THR A 4 -8.08 -15.86 0.57
C THR A 4 -7.02 -14.79 0.39
N PHE A 5 -7.21 -13.90 -0.58
CA PHE A 5 -6.40 -12.70 -0.72
C PHE A 5 -6.82 -11.67 0.33
N VAL A 6 -5.89 -11.20 1.14
CA VAL A 6 -6.08 -10.08 2.05
C VAL A 6 -5.31 -8.89 1.47
N LEU A 7 -6.02 -7.85 1.06
CA LEU A 7 -5.48 -6.71 0.29
C LEU A 7 -5.31 -5.51 1.22
N VAL A 8 -4.09 -4.99 1.33
CA VAL A 8 -3.73 -3.87 2.20
C VAL A 8 -3.33 -2.67 1.36
N HIS A 9 -4.06 -1.57 1.53
CA HIS A 9 -3.93 -0.36 0.73
C HIS A 9 -2.67 0.47 1.05
N GLY A 10 -2.31 1.35 0.12
CA GLY A 10 -1.28 2.37 0.26
C GLY A 10 -1.75 3.62 1.01
N ALA A 11 -0.89 4.65 1.04
CA ALA A 11 -1.19 5.92 1.67
C ALA A 11 -2.44 6.58 1.07
N PHE A 12 -3.23 7.23 1.92
CA PHE A 12 -4.46 7.96 1.58
C PHE A 12 -5.54 7.13 0.89
N ALA A 13 -5.30 5.84 0.68
CA ALA A 13 -6.23 4.92 0.06
C ALA A 13 -7.08 4.20 1.13
N ASN A 14 -7.94 3.29 0.68
CA ASN A 14 -8.81 2.48 1.52
C ASN A 14 -9.27 1.24 0.74
N SER A 15 -10.14 0.42 1.33
CA SER A 15 -10.65 -0.80 0.70
C SER A 15 -11.34 -0.57 -0.66
N PHE A 16 -11.94 0.60 -0.90
CA PHE A 16 -12.61 0.93 -2.17
C PHE A 16 -11.63 0.94 -3.35
N SER A 17 -10.37 1.26 -3.12
CA SER A 17 -9.35 1.27 -4.17
C SER A 17 -9.17 -0.09 -4.84
N PHE A 18 -9.50 -1.17 -4.12
CA PHE A 18 -9.40 -2.54 -4.62
C PHE A 18 -10.69 -3.07 -5.27
N ALA A 19 -11.77 -2.30 -5.30
CA ALA A 19 -13.06 -2.81 -5.78
C ALA A 19 -13.00 -3.41 -7.20
N PRO A 20 -12.33 -2.79 -8.20
CA PRO A 20 -12.17 -3.40 -9.52
C PRO A 20 -11.37 -4.71 -9.47
N LEU A 21 -10.28 -4.75 -8.73
CA LEU A 21 -9.47 -5.96 -8.56
C LEU A 21 -10.23 -7.08 -7.87
N GLN A 22 -11.03 -6.76 -6.84
CA GLN A 22 -11.85 -7.75 -6.15
C GLN A 22 -12.92 -8.34 -7.07
N ALA A 23 -13.50 -7.53 -7.96
CA ALA A 23 -14.43 -8.00 -8.98
C ALA A 23 -13.77 -9.02 -9.91
N GLU A 24 -12.58 -8.71 -10.46
CA GLU A 24 -11.83 -9.62 -11.32
C GLU A 24 -11.41 -10.90 -10.59
N LEU A 25 -10.90 -10.80 -9.37
CA LEU A 25 -10.59 -11.97 -8.55
C LEU A 25 -11.83 -12.84 -8.30
N GLY A 26 -12.99 -12.21 -8.06
CA GLY A 26 -14.26 -12.90 -7.90
C GLY A 26 -14.69 -13.63 -9.17
N LEU A 27 -14.54 -13.00 -10.35
CA LEU A 27 -14.82 -13.62 -11.66
C LEU A 27 -13.89 -14.81 -11.95
N LEU A 28 -12.66 -14.76 -11.47
CA LEU A 28 -11.71 -15.87 -11.53
C LEU A 28 -11.97 -16.96 -10.44
N GLY A 29 -12.98 -16.77 -9.59
CA GLY A 29 -13.36 -17.71 -8.54
C GLY A 29 -12.56 -17.59 -7.26
N HIS A 30 -11.79 -16.52 -7.07
CA HIS A 30 -10.98 -16.30 -5.88
C HIS A 30 -11.71 -15.49 -4.81
N ARG A 31 -11.43 -15.80 -3.54
CA ARG A 31 -11.91 -15.03 -2.40
C ARG A 31 -10.94 -13.89 -2.09
N SER A 32 -11.47 -12.70 -1.82
CA SER A 32 -10.66 -11.55 -1.43
C SER A 32 -11.33 -10.73 -0.34
N VAL A 33 -10.53 -10.09 0.50
CA VAL A 33 -10.94 -9.13 1.52
C VAL A 33 -10.01 -7.94 1.40
N ALA A 34 -10.55 -6.76 1.12
CA ALA A 34 -9.79 -5.52 1.20
C ALA A 34 -9.96 -4.92 2.60
N VAL A 35 -8.83 -4.48 3.18
CA VAL A 35 -8.76 -3.98 4.56
C VAL A 35 -8.85 -2.47 4.54
N ASP A 36 -9.64 -1.90 5.45
CA ASP A 36 -9.48 -0.52 5.88
C ASP A 36 -8.60 -0.50 7.13
N LEU A 37 -7.41 0.08 7.03
CA LEU A 37 -6.56 0.29 8.20
C LEU A 37 -7.20 1.32 9.15
N PRO A 38 -6.85 1.36 10.45
CA PRO A 38 -7.40 2.32 11.41
C PRO A 38 -7.37 3.76 10.90
N GLY A 39 -8.51 4.43 10.97
CA GLY A 39 -8.71 5.79 10.46
C GLY A 39 -8.95 5.90 8.95
N HIS A 40 -9.05 4.77 8.23
CA HIS A 40 -9.30 4.73 6.79
C HIS A 40 -10.73 4.22 6.47
N GLY A 41 -11.14 4.40 5.21
CA GLY A 41 -12.45 3.98 4.72
C GLY A 41 -13.59 4.63 5.47
N PHE A 42 -14.52 3.84 5.99
CA PHE A 42 -15.66 4.36 6.76
C PHE A 42 -15.28 4.92 8.14
N GLN A 43 -14.05 4.73 8.61
CA GLN A 43 -13.53 5.32 9.84
C GLN A 43 -12.79 6.65 9.58
N ALA A 44 -12.60 7.03 8.32
CA ALA A 44 -11.94 8.27 7.94
C ALA A 44 -12.77 9.50 8.32
N THR A 45 -12.09 10.59 8.68
CA THR A 45 -12.75 11.87 8.91
C THR A 45 -12.79 12.67 7.61
N PHE A 46 -14.00 12.94 7.12
CA PHE A 46 -14.25 13.90 6.06
C PHE A 46 -14.94 15.12 6.65
N THR A 47 -14.19 16.21 6.81
CA THR A 47 -14.72 17.44 7.42
C THR A 47 -15.57 18.22 6.45
N HIS A 48 -16.48 19.08 6.95
CA HIS A 48 -17.22 20.02 6.11
C HIS A 48 -16.30 20.93 5.31
N ALA A 49 -15.14 21.29 5.88
CA ALA A 49 -14.13 22.11 5.22
C ALA A 49 -13.56 21.47 3.94
N TYR A 50 -13.64 20.14 3.82
CA TYR A 50 -13.20 19.39 2.64
C TYR A 50 -14.25 19.33 1.53
N GLN A 51 -15.52 19.68 1.82
CA GLN A 51 -16.60 19.73 0.82
C GLN A 51 -16.58 21.06 0.06
N ALA A 52 -17.18 21.07 -1.15
CA ALA A 52 -17.33 22.28 -1.94
C ALA A 52 -18.50 23.15 -1.43
N PRO A 53 -18.33 24.48 -1.30
CA PRO A 53 -17.07 25.23 -1.44
C PRO A 53 -16.13 24.92 -0.27
N GLN A 54 -14.86 24.68 -0.58
CA GLN A 54 -13.88 24.33 0.45
C GLN A 54 -13.58 25.52 1.38
N ASP A 55 -13.31 25.20 2.66
CA ASP A 55 -12.75 26.14 3.63
C ASP A 55 -11.27 25.76 3.90
N PRO A 56 -10.29 26.40 3.25
CA PRO A 56 -8.88 26.08 3.41
C PRO A 56 -8.38 26.23 4.86
N ALA A 57 -8.89 27.21 5.61
CA ALA A 57 -8.49 27.44 6.99
C ALA A 57 -9.04 26.34 7.92
N GLY A 58 -10.30 25.98 7.74
CA GLY A 58 -10.91 24.85 8.43
C GLY A 58 -10.23 23.52 8.08
N LEU A 59 -9.90 23.31 6.80
CA LEU A 59 -9.19 22.11 6.38
C LEU A 59 -7.80 22.01 7.03
N ALA A 60 -7.08 23.13 7.15
CA ALA A 60 -5.76 23.20 7.75
C ALA A 60 -5.73 22.99 9.27
N SER A 61 -6.87 23.04 9.96
CA SER A 61 -6.93 23.08 11.43
C SER A 61 -7.83 22.04 12.07
N THR A 62 -8.79 21.46 11.34
CA THR A 62 -9.75 20.49 11.90
C THR A 62 -9.03 19.16 12.25
N PRO A 63 -9.24 18.60 13.45
CA PRO A 63 -8.69 17.29 13.82
C PRO A 63 -9.18 16.16 12.89
N GLY A 64 -8.33 15.17 12.64
CA GLY A 64 -8.69 13.94 11.90
C GLY A 64 -8.69 12.71 12.82
N SER A 65 -9.50 11.69 12.47
CA SER A 65 -9.63 10.45 13.24
C SER A 65 -8.34 9.61 13.27
N ILE A 66 -7.45 9.83 12.30
CA ILE A 66 -6.19 9.09 12.18
C ILE A 66 -5.07 9.65 13.09
N LYS A 67 -5.32 10.79 13.75
CA LYS A 67 -4.35 11.38 14.67
C LYS A 67 -3.96 10.39 15.77
N GLY A 68 -2.66 10.13 15.88
CA GLY A 68 -2.10 9.24 16.89
C GLY A 68 -2.22 7.75 16.57
N VAL A 69 -2.77 7.38 15.41
CA VAL A 69 -2.71 6.01 14.91
C VAL A 69 -1.26 5.68 14.58
N THR A 70 -0.79 4.54 15.09
CA THR A 70 0.59 4.07 14.92
C THR A 70 0.67 2.88 13.95
N LEU A 71 1.88 2.54 13.51
CA LEU A 71 2.11 1.30 12.76
C LEU A 71 1.68 0.07 13.60
N ALA A 72 1.91 0.10 14.91
CA ALA A 72 1.50 -0.98 15.81
C ALA A 72 -0.02 -1.18 15.83
N ASP A 73 -0.80 -0.09 15.77
CA ASP A 73 -2.27 -0.19 15.66
C ASP A 73 -2.70 -0.80 14.34
N ASN A 74 -2.05 -0.41 13.23
CA ASN A 74 -2.29 -1.00 11.91
C ASN A 74 -1.99 -2.50 11.91
N VAL A 75 -0.86 -2.89 12.50
CA VAL A 75 -0.44 -4.31 12.61
C VAL A 75 -1.42 -5.11 13.46
N ALA A 76 -1.81 -4.60 14.62
CA ALA A 76 -2.76 -5.29 15.49
C ALA A 76 -4.12 -5.49 14.81
N HIS A 77 -4.61 -4.46 14.09
CA HIS A 77 -5.84 -4.53 13.31
C HIS A 77 -5.74 -5.58 12.18
N LEU A 78 -4.65 -5.54 11.40
CA LEU A 78 -4.42 -6.49 10.31
C LEU A 78 -4.32 -7.93 10.82
N ILE A 79 -3.62 -8.18 11.93
CA ILE A 79 -3.53 -9.51 12.56
C ILE A 79 -4.92 -10.05 12.90
N GLY A 80 -5.81 -9.25 13.47
CA GLY A 80 -7.19 -9.66 13.76
C GLY A 80 -7.98 -10.09 12.51
N ILE A 81 -7.71 -9.44 11.35
CA ILE A 81 -8.30 -9.83 10.06
C ILE A 81 -7.68 -11.14 9.55
N LEU A 82 -6.34 -11.25 9.62
CA LEU A 82 -5.61 -12.47 9.20
C LEU A 82 -6.06 -13.69 9.99
N GLU A 83 -6.25 -13.60 11.30
CA GLU A 83 -6.78 -14.67 12.13
C GLU A 83 -8.17 -15.13 11.67
N ARG A 84 -9.03 -14.21 11.29
CA ARG A 84 -10.36 -14.53 10.74
C ARG A 84 -10.28 -15.15 9.36
N ALA A 85 -9.43 -14.62 8.48
CA ALA A 85 -9.23 -15.15 7.13
C ALA A 85 -8.65 -16.57 7.18
N LYS A 86 -7.65 -16.80 8.06
CA LYS A 86 -6.96 -18.09 8.22
C LYS A 86 -7.89 -19.25 8.62
N ARG A 87 -8.98 -18.96 9.32
CA ARG A 87 -10.02 -19.97 9.64
C ARG A 87 -10.69 -20.57 8.40
N ASN A 88 -10.64 -19.86 7.28
CA ASN A 88 -11.24 -20.28 6.01
C ASN A 88 -10.23 -20.91 5.03
N GLY A 89 -8.98 -21.09 5.44
CA GLY A 89 -7.93 -21.71 4.63
C GLY A 89 -6.67 -20.85 4.50
N PRO A 90 -5.83 -21.12 3.49
CA PRO A 90 -4.59 -20.38 3.27
C PRO A 90 -4.85 -18.89 3.02
N VAL A 91 -3.87 -18.05 3.38
CA VAL A 91 -3.92 -16.60 3.23
C VAL A 91 -2.78 -16.13 2.34
N ILE A 92 -3.11 -15.39 1.29
CA ILE A 92 -2.16 -14.61 0.49
C ILE A 92 -2.34 -13.15 0.89
N LEU A 93 -1.33 -12.60 1.55
CA LEU A 93 -1.35 -11.22 2.03
C LEU A 93 -0.70 -10.31 0.99
N VAL A 94 -1.48 -9.40 0.43
CA VAL A 94 -1.08 -8.50 -0.66
C VAL A 94 -0.98 -7.08 -0.14
N ALA A 95 0.18 -6.47 -0.31
CA ALA A 95 0.41 -5.07 0.04
C ALA A 95 0.58 -4.21 -1.21
N HIS A 96 0.03 -3.01 -1.17
CA HIS A 96 0.32 -1.94 -2.13
C HIS A 96 1.01 -0.78 -1.44
N SER A 97 2.06 -0.22 -2.09
CA SER A 97 2.67 1.04 -1.66
C SER A 97 3.03 1.04 -0.16
N ARG A 98 2.62 2.08 0.58
CA ARG A 98 2.83 2.23 2.03
C ARG A 98 2.32 1.04 2.85
N GLY A 99 1.28 0.33 2.40
CA GLY A 99 0.76 -0.86 3.08
C GLY A 99 1.79 -1.95 3.29
N GLY A 100 2.87 -1.94 2.51
CA GLY A 100 3.98 -2.89 2.64
C GLY A 100 4.71 -2.82 3.98
N ALA A 101 4.83 -1.63 4.59
CA ALA A 101 5.39 -1.49 5.94
C ALA A 101 4.54 -2.23 6.98
N THR A 102 3.22 -2.05 6.94
CA THR A 102 2.28 -2.76 7.82
C THR A 102 2.34 -4.27 7.61
N VAL A 103 2.40 -4.71 6.34
CA VAL A 103 2.47 -6.14 5.99
C VAL A 103 3.78 -6.77 6.45
N THR A 104 4.90 -6.06 6.30
CA THR A 104 6.22 -6.53 6.77
C THR A 104 6.23 -6.71 8.29
N ALA A 105 5.76 -5.72 9.04
CA ALA A 105 5.68 -5.80 10.49
C ALA A 105 4.70 -6.88 10.96
N ALA A 106 3.55 -7.05 10.31
CA ALA A 106 2.60 -8.13 10.61
C ALA A 106 3.20 -9.52 10.33
N ALA A 107 3.96 -9.66 9.24
CA ALA A 107 4.65 -10.90 8.90
C ALA A 107 5.77 -11.25 9.90
N ASN A 108 6.44 -10.24 10.48
CA ASN A 108 7.36 -10.48 11.58
C ASN A 108 6.63 -10.98 12.84
N ALA A 109 5.50 -10.36 13.17
CA ALA A 109 4.75 -10.66 14.39
C ALA A 109 4.02 -12.01 14.35
N ARG A 110 3.40 -12.33 13.20
CA ARG A 110 2.57 -13.53 13.03
C ARG A 110 2.77 -14.21 11.66
N PRO A 111 3.98 -14.76 11.43
CA PRO A 111 4.28 -15.47 10.17
C PRO A 111 3.39 -16.70 9.96
N ASP A 112 2.87 -17.31 11.04
CA ASP A 112 1.99 -18.47 11.03
C ASP A 112 0.63 -18.23 10.36
N LEU A 113 0.20 -16.98 10.24
CA LEU A 113 -1.07 -16.60 9.63
C LEU A 113 -0.99 -16.42 8.12
N ILE A 114 0.21 -16.39 7.54
CA ILE A 114 0.45 -15.97 6.16
C ILE A 114 1.11 -17.11 5.38
N ASP A 115 0.46 -17.57 4.31
CA ASP A 115 1.00 -18.62 3.46
C ASP A 115 1.84 -18.06 2.29
N ARG A 116 1.60 -16.83 1.89
CA ARG A 116 2.40 -16.09 0.90
C ARG A 116 2.26 -14.59 1.11
N LEU A 117 3.38 -13.87 0.95
CA LEU A 117 3.42 -12.42 0.86
C LEU A 117 3.46 -11.98 -0.61
N VAL A 118 2.75 -10.92 -0.94
CA VAL A 118 2.83 -10.26 -2.25
C VAL A 118 2.97 -8.76 -2.04
N TYR A 119 4.04 -8.18 -2.57
CA TYR A 119 4.28 -6.75 -2.58
C TYR A 119 4.06 -6.24 -4.00
N VAL A 120 3.10 -5.34 -4.20
CA VAL A 120 2.83 -4.71 -5.48
C VAL A 120 3.32 -3.27 -5.41
N SER A 121 4.48 -3.00 -5.99
CA SER A 121 5.17 -1.72 -5.84
C SER A 121 5.01 -1.15 -4.42
N ALA A 122 5.45 -1.92 -3.44
CA ALA A 122 5.19 -1.66 -2.03
C ALA A 122 6.48 -1.61 -1.22
N TRP A 123 6.45 -0.84 -0.15
CA TRP A 123 7.55 -0.78 0.81
C TRP A 123 7.76 -2.14 1.48
N ALA A 124 8.95 -2.69 1.32
CA ALA A 124 9.40 -3.90 1.98
C ALA A 124 10.73 -3.58 2.69
N PRO A 125 10.71 -2.82 3.80
CA PRO A 125 11.92 -2.30 4.43
C PRO A 125 12.80 -3.45 4.96
N VAL A 126 14.08 -3.44 4.59
CA VAL A 126 15.09 -4.44 4.99
C VAL A 126 16.28 -3.77 5.65
N ASP A 127 17.11 -3.05 4.91
CA ASP A 127 18.33 -2.43 5.43
C ASP A 127 18.06 -1.10 6.11
N LEU A 128 17.07 -0.35 5.61
CA LEU A 128 16.67 0.94 6.14
C LEU A 128 15.19 0.91 6.54
N ASP A 129 14.73 1.84 7.35
CA ASP A 129 13.31 2.08 7.52
C ASP A 129 12.73 2.94 6.38
N VAL A 130 11.42 3.05 6.30
CA VAL A 130 10.76 3.72 5.18
C VAL A 130 11.16 5.19 5.08
N ASN A 131 11.34 5.90 6.21
CA ASN A 131 11.73 7.31 6.21
C ASN A 131 13.15 7.49 5.67
N ASP A 132 14.07 6.59 6.03
CA ASP A 132 15.45 6.64 5.56
C ASP A 132 15.52 6.38 4.05
N TYR A 133 14.76 5.42 3.52
CA TYR A 133 14.67 5.21 2.05
C TYR A 133 14.20 6.44 1.28
N TYR A 134 13.33 7.28 1.85
CA TYR A 134 12.92 8.54 1.18
C TYR A 134 14.08 9.51 0.97
N ALA A 135 15.15 9.43 1.75
CA ALA A 135 16.35 10.25 1.61
C ALA A 135 17.38 9.69 0.60
N GLU A 136 17.15 8.48 0.08
CA GLU A 136 18.08 7.78 -0.77
C GLU A 136 18.05 8.27 -2.23
N PRO A 137 19.18 8.15 -2.98
CA PRO A 137 19.27 8.60 -4.36
C PRO A 137 18.23 8.01 -5.30
N GLU A 138 17.74 6.79 -5.04
CA GLU A 138 16.72 6.12 -5.82
C GLU A 138 15.38 6.88 -5.81
N MET A 139 15.15 7.72 -4.80
CA MET A 139 13.96 8.57 -4.67
C MET A 139 14.13 9.96 -5.32
N ALA A 140 15.31 10.30 -5.84
CA ALA A 140 15.58 11.63 -6.40
C ALA A 140 14.71 12.02 -7.60
N THR A 141 14.08 11.05 -8.26
CA THR A 141 13.13 11.30 -9.37
C THR A 141 11.70 11.57 -8.92
N VAL A 142 11.39 11.33 -7.63
CA VAL A 142 10.07 11.61 -7.07
C VAL A 142 9.98 13.11 -6.79
N ASP A 143 9.00 13.77 -7.40
CA ASP A 143 8.79 15.20 -7.20
C ASP A 143 8.11 15.48 -5.85
N PRO A 144 8.83 16.04 -4.86
CA PRO A 144 8.22 16.37 -3.57
C PRO A 144 7.29 17.59 -3.66
N VAL A 145 7.40 18.40 -4.71
CA VAL A 145 6.64 19.65 -4.85
C VAL A 145 5.16 19.36 -5.10
N ALA A 146 4.85 18.28 -5.82
CA ALA A 146 3.48 17.87 -6.08
C ALA A 146 2.65 17.70 -4.80
N PHE A 147 3.23 17.03 -3.80
CA PHE A 147 2.59 16.85 -2.51
C PHE A 147 2.58 18.12 -1.67
N ALA A 148 3.69 18.88 -1.69
CA ALA A 148 3.83 20.08 -0.87
C ALA A 148 2.77 21.15 -1.20
N ALA A 149 2.45 21.33 -2.50
CA ALA A 149 1.46 22.30 -2.95
C ALA A 149 0.02 22.00 -2.48
N ALA A 150 -0.29 20.72 -2.23
CA ALA A 150 -1.61 20.27 -1.80
C ALA A 150 -1.69 19.94 -0.30
N LEU A 151 -0.60 20.13 0.46
CA LEU A 151 -0.63 19.95 1.91
C LEU A 151 -1.57 20.95 2.57
N ALA A 152 -2.44 20.46 3.44
CA ALA A 152 -3.36 21.27 4.21
C ALA A 152 -2.97 21.25 5.70
N GLY A 153 -2.48 22.37 6.18
CA GLY A 153 -2.01 22.52 7.56
C GLY A 153 -0.59 21.96 7.80
N ASN A 154 -0.11 22.17 9.03
CA ASN A 154 1.20 21.70 9.45
C ASN A 154 1.06 20.28 10.05
N PRO A 155 1.74 19.26 9.52
CA PRO A 155 1.65 17.90 10.05
C PRO A 155 2.05 17.78 11.54
N ALA A 156 3.01 18.57 12.01
CA ALA A 156 3.42 18.57 13.42
C ALA A 156 2.30 19.05 14.37
N ASP A 157 1.52 20.05 13.93
CA ASP A 157 0.41 20.60 14.71
C ASP A 157 -0.83 19.69 14.66
N LEU A 158 -1.12 19.17 13.47
CA LEU A 158 -2.24 18.27 13.25
C LEU A 158 -2.01 16.88 13.87
N GLY A 159 -0.75 16.40 13.90
CA GLY A 159 -0.41 15.03 14.28
C GLY A 159 -0.84 14.00 13.22
N LEU A 160 -0.95 14.45 11.98
CA LEU A 160 -1.28 13.65 10.78
C LEU A 160 -0.80 14.37 9.53
N LEU A 161 -0.68 13.65 8.41
CA LEU A 161 -0.42 14.25 7.10
C LEU A 161 -1.76 14.45 6.40
N ARG A 162 -2.07 15.69 6.01
CA ARG A 162 -3.29 16.02 5.27
C ARG A 162 -2.98 16.56 3.90
N VAL A 163 -3.63 15.97 2.89
CA VAL A 163 -3.53 16.37 1.48
C VAL A 163 -4.92 16.73 0.95
N ASN A 164 -5.00 17.84 0.24
CA ASN A 164 -6.24 18.25 -0.41
C ASN A 164 -6.35 17.61 -1.81
N PHE A 165 -6.83 16.37 -1.89
CA PHE A 165 -7.08 15.68 -3.17
C PHE A 165 -8.30 16.22 -3.93
N ARG A 166 -9.10 17.09 -3.33
CA ARG A 166 -10.25 17.75 -3.96
C ARG A 166 -9.94 19.19 -4.36
N THR A 167 -8.66 19.52 -4.51
CA THR A 167 -8.24 20.81 -5.05
C THR A 167 -8.72 21.00 -6.48
N ALA A 168 -9.03 22.24 -6.86
CA ALA A 168 -9.27 22.63 -8.24
C ALA A 168 -8.02 23.23 -8.91
N ASP A 169 -6.88 23.23 -8.23
CA ASP A 169 -5.60 23.70 -8.75
C ASP A 169 -5.11 22.74 -9.85
N PRO A 170 -5.02 23.22 -11.12
CA PRO A 170 -4.63 22.35 -12.23
C PRO A 170 -3.19 21.83 -12.12
N ASP A 171 -2.28 22.60 -11.53
CA ASP A 171 -0.88 22.21 -11.39
C ASP A 171 -0.76 21.08 -10.35
N ALA A 172 -1.47 21.16 -9.23
CA ALA A 172 -1.51 20.09 -8.24
C ALA A 172 -2.16 18.82 -8.81
N ILE A 173 -3.24 18.94 -9.57
CA ILE A 173 -3.90 17.79 -10.23
C ILE A 173 -2.95 17.14 -11.24
N ALA A 174 -2.25 17.92 -12.06
CA ALA A 174 -1.28 17.41 -13.04
C ALA A 174 -0.11 16.71 -12.34
N ALA A 175 0.38 17.26 -11.26
CA ALA A 175 1.46 16.68 -10.46
C ALA A 175 1.04 15.37 -9.79
N PHE A 176 -0.16 15.26 -9.22
CA PHE A 176 -0.70 14.00 -8.71
C PHE A 176 -0.85 12.96 -9.81
N LYS A 177 -1.37 13.36 -10.99
CA LYS A 177 -1.49 12.46 -12.13
C LYS A 177 -0.14 11.91 -12.55
N LEU A 178 0.86 12.77 -12.68
CA LEU A 178 2.22 12.35 -13.04
C LEU A 178 2.81 11.37 -12.02
N ALA A 179 2.60 11.62 -10.73
CA ALA A 179 3.11 10.77 -9.67
C ALA A 179 2.42 9.40 -9.60
N PHE A 180 1.10 9.36 -9.78
CA PHE A 180 0.33 8.15 -9.48
C PHE A 180 -0.23 7.44 -10.69
N PHE A 181 -0.56 8.16 -11.78
CA PHE A 181 -1.35 7.62 -12.88
C PHE A 181 -1.00 8.24 -14.24
N ALA A 182 0.30 8.37 -14.53
CA ALA A 182 0.81 9.05 -15.72
C ALA A 182 0.29 8.46 -17.04
N ASP A 183 0.00 7.18 -17.07
CA ASP A 183 -0.43 6.39 -18.24
C ASP A 183 -1.97 6.25 -18.36
N GLY A 184 -2.74 6.87 -17.49
CA GLY A 184 -4.20 6.90 -17.56
C GLY A 184 -4.79 8.15 -18.21
N THR A 185 -6.10 8.12 -18.54
CA THR A 185 -6.81 9.33 -18.97
C THR A 185 -7.08 10.27 -17.80
N ASP A 186 -7.39 11.53 -18.07
CA ASP A 186 -7.73 12.49 -17.03
C ASP A 186 -9.02 12.09 -16.30
N GLU A 187 -10.00 11.54 -17.02
CA GLU A 187 -11.27 11.08 -16.47
C GLU A 187 -11.05 9.89 -15.51
N GLN A 188 -10.23 8.92 -15.91
CA GLN A 188 -9.88 7.78 -15.05
C GLN A 188 -9.16 8.26 -13.79
N PHE A 189 -8.19 9.16 -13.95
CA PHE A 189 -7.45 9.71 -12.84
C PHE A 189 -8.34 10.49 -11.87
N LEU A 190 -9.18 11.42 -12.36
CA LEU A 190 -10.09 12.17 -11.52
C LEU A 190 -11.11 11.28 -10.80
N THR A 191 -11.58 10.22 -11.46
CA THR A 191 -12.44 9.23 -10.84
C THR A 191 -11.73 8.55 -9.67
N PHE A 192 -10.49 8.08 -9.87
CA PHE A 192 -9.71 7.42 -8.83
C PHE A 192 -9.35 8.39 -7.70
N LEU A 193 -8.96 9.63 -8.02
CA LEU A 193 -8.60 10.68 -7.06
C LEU A 193 -9.74 10.94 -6.05
N ASN A 194 -11.00 10.82 -6.48
CA ASN A 194 -12.16 10.97 -5.59
C ASN A 194 -12.32 9.81 -4.59
N THR A 195 -11.59 8.70 -4.75
CA THR A 195 -11.57 7.60 -3.78
C THR A 195 -10.58 7.84 -2.65
N PHE A 196 -9.64 8.78 -2.82
CA PHE A 196 -8.65 9.11 -1.80
C PHE A 196 -9.29 9.88 -0.64
N GLN A 197 -8.80 9.58 0.54
CA GLN A 197 -9.13 10.32 1.74
C GLN A 197 -8.01 11.33 2.07
N PRO A 198 -8.32 12.45 2.77
CA PRO A 198 -7.35 13.51 2.95
C PRO A 198 -6.24 13.19 3.93
N ASP A 199 -6.49 12.33 4.91
CA ASP A 199 -5.64 12.16 6.09
C ASP A 199 -4.87 10.84 6.06
N GLU A 200 -3.58 10.90 6.46
CA GLU A 200 -2.71 9.75 6.65
C GLU A 200 -1.94 9.88 7.97
N ASN A 201 -1.65 8.76 8.64
CA ASN A 201 -0.83 8.77 9.83
C ASN A 201 0.63 9.09 9.51
N LEU A 202 1.37 9.59 10.51
CA LEU A 202 2.79 9.94 10.33
C LEU A 202 3.72 8.74 10.55
N ASP A 203 3.26 7.72 11.28
CA ASP A 203 4.09 6.58 11.65
C ASP A 203 4.14 5.54 10.52
N VAL A 204 5.31 5.33 9.99
CA VAL A 204 5.63 4.30 8.98
C VAL A 204 6.50 3.17 9.53
N GLY A 205 6.69 3.16 10.86
CA GLY A 205 7.60 2.25 11.55
C GLY A 205 9.04 2.74 11.56
N GLY A 206 9.86 2.02 12.29
CA GLY A 206 11.29 2.28 12.44
C GLY A 206 12.14 1.03 12.20
N SER A 207 13.37 1.07 12.69
CA SER A 207 14.35 -0.01 12.46
C SER A 207 13.92 -1.38 13.01
N THR A 208 13.02 -1.42 14.01
CA THR A 208 12.49 -2.67 14.59
C THR A 208 11.40 -3.33 13.74
N ASP A 209 10.81 -2.56 12.82
CA ASP A 209 9.69 -3.01 11.99
C ASP A 209 10.15 -3.52 10.62
N ARG A 210 11.47 -3.48 10.36
CA ARG A 210 12.08 -4.02 9.14
C ARG A 210 11.96 -5.53 9.06
N ALA A 211 12.06 -6.07 7.85
CA ALA A 211 12.00 -7.51 7.58
C ALA A 211 13.03 -8.29 8.42
N GLN A 212 12.59 -9.37 9.02
CA GLN A 212 13.42 -10.26 9.84
C GLN A 212 13.54 -11.64 9.20
N ALA A 213 14.76 -12.13 9.05
CA ALA A 213 15.02 -13.44 8.40
C ALA A 213 14.31 -14.60 9.10
N ALA A 214 14.23 -14.57 10.45
CA ALA A 214 13.66 -15.65 11.25
C ALA A 214 12.12 -15.77 11.18
N THR A 215 11.43 -14.74 10.73
CA THR A 215 9.96 -14.66 10.68
C THR A 215 9.47 -14.35 9.27
N TRP A 216 9.48 -13.08 8.85
CA TRP A 216 9.16 -12.66 7.50
C TRP A 216 9.92 -13.46 6.43
N GLY A 217 11.21 -13.75 6.69
CA GLY A 217 12.07 -14.46 5.77
C GLY A 217 11.67 -15.89 5.46
N ARG A 218 10.86 -16.52 6.31
CA ARG A 218 10.37 -17.89 6.10
C ARG A 218 9.15 -17.98 5.21
N ILE A 219 8.45 -16.87 5.01
CA ILE A 219 7.21 -16.85 4.23
C ILE A 219 7.58 -16.74 2.74
N PRO A 220 7.03 -17.60 1.86
CA PRO A 220 7.17 -17.43 0.42
C PRO A 220 6.70 -16.07 0.00
N LYS A 221 7.45 -15.40 -0.86
CA LYS A 221 7.17 -14.02 -1.19
C LYS A 221 7.33 -13.70 -2.66
N THR A 222 6.46 -12.84 -3.15
CA THR A 222 6.47 -12.34 -4.52
C THR A 222 6.56 -10.82 -4.47
N TYR A 223 7.38 -10.25 -5.33
CA TYR A 223 7.37 -8.81 -5.58
C TYR A 223 6.88 -8.57 -7.00
N ILE A 224 5.76 -7.87 -7.14
CA ILE A 224 5.20 -7.42 -8.40
C ILE A 224 5.64 -5.98 -8.61
N ARG A 225 6.58 -5.79 -9.54
CA ARG A 225 7.06 -4.47 -9.91
C ARG A 225 6.05 -3.78 -10.81
N LEU A 226 5.91 -2.47 -10.68
CA LEU A 226 5.26 -1.60 -11.65
C LEU A 226 6.33 -0.84 -12.42
N ALA A 227 6.39 -1.06 -13.73
CA ALA A 227 7.54 -0.64 -14.55
C ALA A 227 7.68 0.89 -14.65
N ASP A 228 6.55 1.60 -14.72
CA ASP A 228 6.48 3.05 -14.94
C ASP A 228 6.05 3.81 -13.66
N ASP A 229 6.30 3.22 -12.49
CA ASP A 229 5.94 3.83 -11.22
C ASP A 229 6.83 5.02 -10.89
N ALA A 230 6.23 6.20 -10.82
CA ALA A 230 6.89 7.44 -10.44
C ALA A 230 6.83 7.74 -8.93
N SER A 231 5.98 7.02 -8.16
CA SER A 231 5.86 7.17 -6.71
C SER A 231 6.84 6.29 -5.95
N LEU A 232 7.05 5.08 -6.43
CA LEU A 232 8.05 4.13 -5.93
C LEU A 232 8.90 3.67 -7.12
N PRO A 233 9.94 4.42 -7.50
CA PRO A 233 10.67 4.20 -8.75
C PRO A 233 11.20 2.78 -8.88
N LEU A 234 11.21 2.24 -10.10
CA LEU A 234 11.63 0.87 -10.40
C LEU A 234 13.04 0.56 -9.85
N VAL A 235 13.92 1.57 -9.80
CA VAL A 235 15.28 1.43 -9.23
C VAL A 235 15.22 1.13 -7.73
N LEU A 236 14.29 1.75 -7.00
CA LEU A 236 14.09 1.46 -5.57
C LEU A 236 13.38 0.11 -5.37
N GLN A 237 12.37 -0.21 -6.18
CA GLN A 237 11.74 -1.54 -6.15
C GLN A 237 12.79 -2.65 -6.32
N ASN A 238 13.71 -2.50 -7.28
CA ASN A 238 14.80 -3.44 -7.50
C ASN A 238 15.79 -3.52 -6.32
N ARG A 239 16.03 -2.41 -5.63
CA ARG A 239 16.84 -2.37 -4.40
C ARG A 239 16.17 -3.17 -3.28
N LEU A 240 14.90 -2.92 -3.00
CA LEU A 240 14.14 -3.64 -1.97
C LEU A 240 14.10 -5.15 -2.24
N ILE A 241 13.97 -5.55 -3.49
CA ILE A 241 14.05 -6.96 -3.90
C ILE A 241 15.44 -7.54 -3.62
N ARG A 242 16.50 -6.83 -3.99
CA ARG A 242 17.89 -7.27 -3.77
C ARG A 242 18.16 -7.45 -2.29
N GLU A 243 17.88 -6.44 -1.47
CA GLU A 243 18.07 -6.48 -0.02
C GLU A 243 17.31 -7.64 0.63
N GLY A 244 16.04 -7.86 0.23
CA GLY A 244 15.24 -8.99 0.70
C GLY A 244 15.82 -10.35 0.30
N ASN A 245 16.39 -10.46 -0.90
CA ASN A 245 17.05 -11.70 -1.36
C ASN A 245 18.37 -11.93 -0.63
N GLU A 246 19.12 -10.87 -0.33
CA GLU A 246 20.36 -10.94 0.46
C GLU A 246 20.07 -11.33 1.92
N LEU A 247 19.00 -10.82 2.50
CA LEU A 247 18.55 -11.21 3.84
C LEU A 247 18.12 -12.68 3.92
N THR A 248 17.50 -13.20 2.86
CA THR A 248 16.94 -14.57 2.82
C THR A 248 17.29 -15.30 1.52
N PRO A 249 18.56 -15.66 1.31
CA PRO A 249 19.01 -16.26 0.04
C PRO A 249 18.37 -17.61 -0.28
N ASP A 250 17.96 -18.37 0.76
CA ASP A 250 17.28 -19.67 0.59
C ASP A 250 15.78 -19.53 0.30
N ASN A 251 15.23 -18.32 0.42
CA ASN A 251 13.82 -18.02 0.10
C ASN A 251 13.70 -16.64 -0.54
N PRO A 252 14.26 -16.47 -1.75
CA PRO A 252 14.26 -15.18 -2.47
C PRO A 252 12.85 -14.81 -2.94
N TYR A 253 12.68 -13.56 -3.35
CA TYR A 253 11.47 -13.14 -4.03
C TYR A 253 11.26 -13.85 -5.37
N GLU A 254 10.06 -14.36 -5.59
CA GLU A 254 9.55 -14.51 -6.95
C GLU A 254 9.23 -13.12 -7.50
N VAL A 255 9.82 -12.74 -8.63
CA VAL A 255 9.63 -11.41 -9.20
C VAL A 255 8.73 -11.47 -10.42
N ARG A 256 7.70 -10.63 -10.43
CA ARG A 256 6.83 -10.37 -11.57
C ARG A 256 6.92 -8.89 -11.94
N THR A 257 6.50 -8.54 -13.14
CA THR A 257 6.42 -7.14 -13.58
C THR A 257 5.10 -6.92 -14.29
N LEU A 258 4.45 -5.83 -13.94
CA LEU A 258 3.31 -5.28 -14.66
C LEU A 258 3.73 -3.94 -15.26
N GLU A 259 3.31 -3.70 -16.47
CA GLU A 259 3.47 -2.40 -17.11
C GLU A 259 2.51 -1.40 -16.46
N GLY A 260 2.94 -0.14 -16.41
CA GLY A 260 2.11 0.96 -15.95
C GLY A 260 2.57 1.62 -14.66
N SER A 261 1.88 2.70 -14.36
CA SER A 261 2.11 3.58 -13.22
C SER A 261 1.57 3.01 -11.89
N HIS A 262 1.81 3.73 -10.80
CA HIS A 262 1.52 3.31 -9.42
C HIS A 262 0.10 2.80 -9.18
N LEU A 263 -0.92 3.41 -9.84
CA LEU A 263 -2.33 3.06 -9.65
C LEU A 263 -2.95 2.28 -10.82
N LYS A 264 -2.21 2.11 -11.94
CA LYS A 264 -2.75 1.49 -13.16
C LYS A 264 -3.36 0.12 -12.89
N TRP A 265 -2.70 -0.72 -12.15
CA TRP A 265 -3.13 -2.07 -11.83
C TRP A 265 -4.42 -2.17 -10.98
N LEU A 266 -4.84 -1.06 -10.36
CA LEU A 266 -6.10 -0.96 -9.62
C LEU A 266 -7.25 -0.51 -10.51
N VAL A 267 -6.96 0.28 -11.54
CA VAL A 267 -7.95 0.80 -12.50
C VAL A 267 -8.19 -0.20 -13.63
N ASP A 268 -7.12 -0.80 -14.15
CA ASP A 268 -7.16 -1.87 -15.16
C ASP A 268 -6.65 -3.17 -14.52
N PRO A 269 -7.46 -3.84 -13.69
CA PRO A 269 -6.99 -4.88 -12.75
C PRO A 269 -6.76 -6.26 -13.39
N GLU A 270 -7.22 -6.50 -14.63
CA GLU A 270 -7.22 -7.83 -15.25
C GLU A 270 -5.82 -8.48 -15.31
N PRO A 271 -4.72 -7.76 -15.70
CA PRO A 271 -3.38 -8.35 -15.66
C PRO A 271 -2.93 -8.73 -14.25
N ALA A 272 -3.21 -7.87 -13.26
CA ALA A 272 -2.87 -8.13 -11.87
C ALA A 272 -3.66 -9.30 -11.28
N ALA A 273 -4.96 -9.37 -11.58
CA ALA A 273 -5.83 -10.46 -11.13
C ALA A 273 -5.35 -11.83 -11.68
N ARG A 274 -4.90 -11.89 -12.93
CA ARG A 274 -4.30 -13.10 -13.51
C ARG A 274 -3.03 -13.52 -12.79
N VAL A 275 -2.10 -12.59 -12.56
CA VAL A 275 -0.85 -12.86 -11.83
C VAL A 275 -1.16 -13.35 -10.41
N LEU A 276 -2.07 -12.70 -9.70
CA LEU A 276 -2.49 -13.13 -8.36
C LEU A 276 -3.15 -14.52 -8.40
N GLY A 277 -4.00 -14.77 -9.40
CA GLY A 277 -4.63 -16.07 -9.61
C GLY A 277 -3.61 -17.20 -9.84
N GLU A 278 -2.56 -16.95 -10.62
CA GLU A 278 -1.45 -17.89 -10.80
C GLU A 278 -0.75 -18.20 -9.45
N LEU A 279 -0.48 -17.17 -8.65
CA LEU A 279 0.13 -17.34 -7.33
C LEU A 279 -0.74 -18.16 -6.37
N ALA A 280 -2.06 -18.09 -6.51
CA ALA A 280 -2.99 -18.89 -5.72
C ALA A 280 -2.96 -20.40 -6.03
N MET A 281 -2.47 -20.76 -7.22
CA MET A 281 -2.36 -22.14 -7.68
C MET A 281 -1.00 -22.79 -7.33
N LEU A 282 -0.03 -21.99 -6.90
CA LEU A 282 1.26 -22.51 -6.48
C LEU A 282 1.09 -23.35 -5.20
N PRO A 283 1.78 -24.50 -5.09
CA PRO A 283 1.72 -25.29 -3.87
C PRO A 283 2.20 -24.44 -2.68
N ALA A 284 1.50 -24.57 -1.55
CA ALA A 284 2.06 -24.08 -0.31
C ALA A 284 3.42 -24.76 -0.10
N PRO A 285 4.46 -24.01 0.31
CA PRO A 285 5.75 -24.65 0.59
C PRO A 285 5.53 -25.79 1.57
N SER A 286 6.12 -26.93 1.28
CA SER A 286 6.18 -28.01 2.24
C SER A 286 6.83 -27.46 3.51
N ALA A 287 6.11 -27.53 4.64
CA ALA A 287 6.70 -27.22 5.94
C ALA A 287 7.98 -28.06 6.05
N GLN A 288 9.13 -27.40 5.96
CA GLN A 288 10.38 -28.04 6.30
C GLN A 288 10.33 -28.29 7.81
N ALA A 289 10.29 -29.55 8.15
CA ALA A 289 10.24 -30.03 9.51
C ALA A 289 11.50 -29.68 10.32
#